data_fae0821f88b9d68c85f77793bc0e0547
#
_entry.id   fae0821f88b9d68c85f77793bc0e0547
#
_cell.length_a   1.000
_cell.length_b   1.000
_cell.length_c   1.000
_cell.angle_alpha   90.00
_cell.angle_beta   90.00
_cell.angle_gamma   90.00
#
_symmetry.space_group_name_H-M   'P 1'
#
loop_
_entity.id
_entity.type
_entity.pdbx_description
1 polymer ?
#
loop_
_entity_poly.entity_id
_entity_poly.type
_entity_poly.pdbx_seq_one_letter_code
_entity_poly.pdbx_strand_id
1 'polypeptide(L)'
;MSKSISRKIQLTGGSTYIVSLPKEWVKALSLKNGDEVEIFQEPDMKLVLMPKSRKLSEQEEKRKILVCENAPVEAIVREFIAYYMAGYSSVTLSCPKMSSTTRSYIKDIVRRRLLGAEVIEEDVNSISIQFLVDEKELSIKKAISRAFTISFNMLKDSLDAISKSDFELAKEIVERDDEVDRFFFYIARQLTISVTSVSILDSENYNLTQSVDIYSVAKAIERVGDHASRIAALSEDVSKSSNKEDLVSLGLSIAENYKLAINAFLNGRKDISHNLISDNSIFSKLREMQEMVIKSVDDSKIITSVSMVIDSLRRVARYSSDIAEATIDILAKSIK
;
A
#
# COMPACT_ATOMS: atom_id res chain seq x y z
N MET A 1 25.20 5.72 15.91
CA MET A 1 25.14 4.84 17.11
C MET A 1 24.59 5.65 18.26
N SER A 2 23.41 5.32 18.80
CA SER A 2 22.84 5.98 19.97
C SER A 2 23.67 5.63 21.19
N LYS A 3 24.29 6.64 21.84
CA LYS A 3 25.00 6.45 23.11
C LYS A 3 23.97 6.19 24.22
N SER A 4 24.01 5.01 24.82
CA SER A 4 23.24 4.73 26.04
C SER A 4 23.82 5.57 27.19
N ILE A 5 22.96 6.32 27.89
CA ILE A 5 23.31 7.13 29.06
C ILE A 5 22.48 6.64 30.24
N SER A 6 23.12 6.18 31.31
CA SER A 6 22.45 5.76 32.54
C SER A 6 22.21 6.96 33.48
N ARG A 7 21.06 7.02 34.12
CA ARG A 7 20.68 8.01 35.14
C ARG A 7 20.02 7.33 36.34
N LYS A 8 20.26 7.86 37.51
CA LYS A 8 19.59 7.36 38.74
C LYS A 8 18.26 8.06 38.90
N ILE A 9 17.25 7.31 39.29
CA ILE A 9 15.95 7.83 39.68
C ILE A 9 16.09 8.39 41.09
N GLN A 10 15.52 9.58 41.35
CA GLN A 10 15.52 10.25 42.65
C GLN A 10 14.07 10.47 43.10
N LEU A 11 13.79 10.22 44.37
CA LEU A 11 12.51 10.49 44.99
C LEU A 11 12.53 11.94 45.59
N THR A 12 11.54 12.74 45.26
CA THR A 12 11.40 14.11 45.74
C THR A 12 9.99 14.32 46.32
N GLY A 13 9.90 15.00 47.45
CA GLY A 13 8.60 15.28 48.10
C GLY A 13 7.82 14.05 48.58
N GLY A 14 8.47 12.89 48.72
CA GLY A 14 7.86 11.65 49.22
C GLY A 14 7.04 10.84 48.20
N SER A 15 6.66 11.40 47.05
CA SER A 15 5.81 10.71 46.05
C SER A 15 6.22 10.90 44.60
N THR A 16 7.11 11.85 44.29
CA THR A 16 7.48 12.18 42.91
C THR A 16 8.86 11.62 42.56
N TYR A 17 8.95 10.86 41.49
CA TYR A 17 10.21 10.37 40.93
C TYR A 17 10.77 11.31 39.88
N ILE A 18 12.05 11.65 39.94
CA ILE A 18 12.76 12.53 39.02
C ILE A 18 13.91 11.76 38.35
N VAL A 19 14.08 11.97 37.05
CA VAL A 19 15.25 11.57 36.31
C VAL A 19 15.84 12.77 35.57
N SER A 20 17.17 12.95 35.63
CA SER A 20 17.84 14.05 34.94
C SER A 20 17.98 13.76 33.44
N LEU A 21 17.58 14.69 32.60
CA LEU A 21 17.75 14.62 31.17
C LEU A 21 19.21 14.86 30.77
N PRO A 22 19.71 14.17 29.69
CA PRO A 22 21.04 14.40 29.19
C PRO A 22 21.22 15.83 28.67
N LYS A 23 22.27 16.53 29.12
CA LYS A 23 22.54 17.92 28.74
C LYS A 23 22.69 18.12 27.22
N GLU A 24 23.26 17.15 26.55
CA GLU A 24 23.41 17.16 25.09
C GLU A 24 22.06 17.08 24.38
N TRP A 25 21.13 16.26 24.90
CA TRP A 25 19.77 16.14 24.37
C TRP A 25 18.99 17.44 24.55
N VAL A 26 19.02 18.05 25.77
CA VAL A 26 18.39 19.32 26.07
C VAL A 26 18.90 20.44 25.14
N LYS A 27 20.24 20.48 24.93
CA LYS A 27 20.86 21.47 24.02
C LYS A 27 20.49 21.24 22.56
N ALA A 28 20.51 19.99 22.08
CA ALA A 28 20.15 19.65 20.71
C ALA A 28 18.70 20.03 20.37
N LEU A 29 17.81 20.02 21.37
CA LEU A 29 16.40 20.39 21.21
C LEU A 29 16.13 21.85 21.60
N SER A 30 17.19 22.62 21.96
CA SER A 30 17.08 24.02 22.38
C SER A 30 16.10 24.26 23.53
N LEU A 31 15.91 23.25 24.40
CA LEU A 31 14.99 23.35 25.55
C LEU A 31 15.54 24.29 26.62
N LYS A 32 14.64 25.04 27.24
CA LYS A 32 14.92 25.99 28.29
C LYS A 32 14.25 25.56 29.61
N ASN A 33 14.68 26.17 30.69
CA ASN A 33 14.01 25.99 31.99
C ASN A 33 12.56 26.48 31.92
N GLY A 34 11.62 25.64 32.30
CA GLY A 34 10.18 25.89 32.21
C GLY A 34 9.49 25.31 30.98
N ASP A 35 10.23 24.78 29.99
CA ASP A 35 9.62 24.10 28.84
C ASP A 35 8.96 22.78 29.27
N GLU A 36 7.81 22.51 28.69
CA GLU A 36 7.04 21.28 28.94
C GLU A 36 7.52 20.14 28.09
N VAL A 37 7.61 18.95 28.68
CA VAL A 37 7.93 17.67 28.02
C VAL A 37 6.77 16.71 28.25
N GLU A 38 6.21 16.16 27.19
CA GLU A 38 5.22 15.09 27.26
C GLU A 38 5.94 13.75 27.43
N ILE A 39 5.36 12.88 28.26
CA ILE A 39 5.89 11.55 28.55
C ILE A 39 4.86 10.53 28.07
N PHE A 40 5.25 9.71 27.12
CA PHE A 40 4.45 8.61 26.61
C PHE A 40 5.00 7.27 27.13
N GLN A 41 4.13 6.43 27.66
CA GLN A 41 4.48 5.06 28.03
C GLN A 41 4.16 4.15 26.85
N GLU A 42 5.18 3.46 26.35
CA GLU A 42 5.00 2.44 25.31
C GLU A 42 4.64 1.06 25.90
N PRO A 43 3.99 0.17 25.11
CA PRO A 43 3.57 -1.16 25.59
C PRO A 43 4.74 -2.03 26.10
N ASP A 44 5.97 -1.80 25.63
CA ASP A 44 7.19 -2.50 26.05
C ASP A 44 7.84 -1.92 27.32
N MET A 45 7.08 -1.16 28.11
CA MET A 45 7.53 -0.52 29.36
C MET A 45 8.59 0.59 29.16
N LYS A 46 8.81 1.08 27.96
CA LYS A 46 9.66 2.24 27.69
C LYS A 46 8.90 3.54 27.93
N LEU A 47 9.65 4.60 28.28
CA LEU A 47 9.14 5.97 28.32
C LEU A 47 9.76 6.77 27.18
N VAL A 48 8.92 7.33 26.34
CA VAL A 48 9.32 8.28 25.30
C VAL A 48 9.07 9.70 25.80
N LEU A 49 10.10 10.53 25.73
CA LEU A 49 10.06 11.94 26.16
C LEU A 49 10.04 12.82 24.92
N MET A 50 9.01 13.63 24.74
CA MET A 50 8.86 14.55 23.61
C MET A 50 8.65 15.98 24.10
N PRO A 51 9.46 16.96 23.62
CA PRO A 51 9.19 18.37 23.93
C PRO A 51 7.84 18.79 23.33
N LYS A 52 6.99 19.45 24.12
CA LYS A 52 5.69 19.95 23.67
C LYS A 52 5.83 20.98 22.54
N SER A 53 6.89 21.79 22.58
CA SER A 53 7.22 22.74 21.52
C SER A 53 7.55 22.07 20.17
N ARG A 54 8.06 20.82 20.19
CA ARG A 54 8.38 20.08 18.96
C ARG A 54 7.14 19.47 18.30
N LYS A 55 6.09 19.16 19.07
CA LYS A 55 4.80 18.72 18.52
C LYS A 55 4.16 19.78 17.63
N LEU A 56 4.47 21.06 17.89
CA LEU A 56 4.06 22.20 17.05
C LEU A 56 4.99 22.43 15.85
N SER A 57 6.26 21.98 15.93
CA SER A 57 7.27 22.17 14.87
C SER A 57 7.52 20.88 14.03
N GLU A 58 7.11 19.71 14.47
CA GLU A 58 7.16 18.47 13.67
C GLU A 58 6.08 18.41 12.60
N GLN A 59 5.14 19.34 12.60
CA GLN A 59 4.41 19.79 11.42
C GLN A 59 5.24 20.77 10.54
N GLU A 60 6.56 20.89 10.74
CA GLU A 60 7.41 21.41 9.66
C GLU A 60 7.19 20.48 8.46
N GLU A 61 6.36 20.97 7.57
CA GLU A 61 6.03 20.34 6.30
C GLU A 61 7.32 19.87 5.67
N LYS A 62 7.54 18.57 5.63
CA LYS A 62 8.69 18.00 4.92
C LYS A 62 8.55 18.37 3.46
N ARG A 63 9.30 19.37 3.02
CA ARG A 63 9.26 19.88 1.64
C ARG A 63 10.46 19.36 0.88
N LYS A 64 10.26 19.00 -0.38
CA LYS A 64 11.32 18.57 -1.27
C LYS A 64 11.30 19.38 -2.55
N ILE A 65 12.49 19.80 -3.01
CA ILE A 65 12.68 20.36 -4.34
C ILE A 65 13.38 19.31 -5.19
N LEU A 66 12.76 18.94 -6.30
CA LEU A 66 13.33 18.09 -7.34
C LEU A 66 13.81 18.98 -8.48
N VAL A 67 14.98 18.69 -9.02
CA VAL A 67 15.51 19.37 -10.21
C VAL A 67 15.54 18.35 -11.35
N CYS A 68 14.84 18.65 -12.45
CA CYS A 68 14.90 17.77 -13.61
C CYS A 68 16.12 18.11 -14.48
N GLU A 69 17.16 17.30 -14.35
CA GLU A 69 18.32 17.32 -15.25
C GLU A 69 18.11 16.30 -16.36
N ASN A 70 17.35 16.65 -17.41
CA ASN A 70 17.08 15.76 -18.57
C ASN A 70 16.52 14.36 -18.21
N ALA A 71 15.90 14.21 -17.04
CA ALA A 71 15.32 12.95 -16.61
C ALA A 71 14.08 12.60 -17.45
N PRO A 72 13.86 11.32 -17.79
CA PRO A 72 12.61 10.86 -18.37
C PRO A 72 11.41 11.20 -17.46
N VAL A 73 10.26 11.53 -18.06
CA VAL A 73 9.06 11.91 -17.28
C VAL A 73 8.64 10.83 -16.30
N GLU A 74 8.79 9.57 -16.68
CA GLU A 74 8.49 8.41 -15.82
C GLU A 74 9.41 8.35 -14.58
N ALA A 75 10.65 8.79 -14.69
CA ALA A 75 11.56 8.89 -13.56
C ALA A 75 11.12 9.97 -12.57
N ILE A 76 10.69 11.13 -13.10
CA ILE A 76 10.15 12.22 -12.29
C ILE A 76 8.90 11.77 -11.53
N VAL A 77 7.97 11.09 -12.21
CA VAL A 77 6.76 10.55 -11.56
C VAL A 77 7.11 9.56 -10.46
N ARG A 78 8.07 8.64 -10.70
CA ARG A 78 8.56 7.71 -9.65
C ARG A 78 9.12 8.44 -8.44
N GLU A 79 9.82 9.54 -8.62
CA GLU A 79 10.32 10.35 -7.51
C GLU A 79 9.19 11.02 -6.73
N PHE A 80 8.17 11.57 -7.39
CA PHE A 80 6.98 12.09 -6.71
C PHE A 80 6.32 11.01 -5.83
N ILE A 81 6.12 9.80 -6.36
CA ILE A 81 5.58 8.66 -5.61
C ILE A 81 6.47 8.31 -4.42
N ALA A 82 7.79 8.27 -4.60
CA ALA A 82 8.75 7.96 -3.55
C ALA A 82 8.70 8.99 -2.40
N TYR A 83 8.68 10.28 -2.71
CA TYR A 83 8.55 11.34 -1.68
C TYR A 83 7.18 11.36 -1.01
N TYR A 84 6.12 11.07 -1.76
CA TYR A 84 4.79 10.87 -1.17
C TYR A 84 4.81 9.75 -0.12
N MET A 85 5.28 8.55 -0.49
CA MET A 85 5.38 7.41 0.43
C MET A 85 6.33 7.67 1.61
N ALA A 86 7.38 8.48 1.42
CA ALA A 86 8.30 8.88 2.48
C ALA A 86 7.71 9.90 3.48
N GLY A 87 6.44 10.29 3.31
CA GLY A 87 5.74 11.16 4.25
C GLY A 87 6.00 12.66 4.05
N TYR A 88 6.49 13.08 2.87
CA TYR A 88 6.62 14.51 2.57
C TYR A 88 5.25 15.16 2.43
N SER A 89 5.12 16.42 2.88
CA SER A 89 3.88 17.21 2.77
C SER A 89 3.78 17.93 1.43
N SER A 90 4.92 18.26 0.80
CA SER A 90 4.94 18.85 -0.54
C SER A 90 6.21 18.51 -1.32
N VAL A 91 6.08 18.51 -2.63
CA VAL A 91 7.19 18.33 -3.57
C VAL A 91 7.08 19.41 -4.65
N THR A 92 8.15 20.17 -4.84
CA THR A 92 8.29 21.15 -5.92
C THR A 92 9.23 20.59 -6.97
N LEU A 93 8.76 20.42 -8.20
CA LEU A 93 9.59 20.13 -9.36
C LEU A 93 10.06 21.44 -9.97
N SER A 94 11.37 21.65 -10.02
CA SER A 94 12.00 22.76 -10.74
C SER A 94 12.63 22.22 -12.03
N CYS A 95 12.11 22.64 -13.17
CA CYS A 95 12.47 22.09 -14.47
C CYS A 95 12.55 23.21 -15.51
N PRO A 96 13.74 23.77 -15.76
CA PRO A 96 13.90 24.79 -16.78
C PRO A 96 13.42 24.29 -18.15
N LYS A 97 12.54 25.05 -18.81
CA LYS A 97 11.99 24.74 -20.13
C LYS A 97 11.09 23.50 -20.20
N MET A 98 10.34 23.20 -19.15
CA MET A 98 9.35 22.12 -19.17
C MET A 98 8.27 22.41 -20.22
N SER A 99 8.02 21.45 -21.14
CA SER A 99 6.93 21.57 -22.10
C SER A 99 5.57 21.57 -21.42
N SER A 100 4.57 22.23 -22.02
CA SER A 100 3.19 22.20 -21.49
C SER A 100 2.61 20.79 -21.46
N THR A 101 2.96 19.94 -22.44
CA THR A 101 2.53 18.53 -22.49
C THR A 101 3.12 17.70 -21.37
N THR A 102 4.43 17.83 -21.10
CA THR A 102 5.09 17.17 -19.97
C THR A 102 4.47 17.60 -18.65
N ARG A 103 4.19 18.88 -18.50
CA ARG A 103 3.57 19.46 -17.30
C ARG A 103 2.18 18.89 -17.05
N SER A 104 1.32 18.89 -18.07
CA SER A 104 -0.02 18.29 -17.98
C SER A 104 0.05 16.80 -17.61
N TYR A 105 0.93 16.05 -18.26
CA TYR A 105 1.10 14.62 -17.99
C TYR A 105 1.50 14.33 -16.54
N ILE A 106 2.47 15.08 -15.99
CA ILE A 106 2.90 14.94 -14.59
C ILE A 106 1.72 15.23 -13.65
N LYS A 107 0.99 16.32 -13.88
CA LYS A 107 -0.16 16.70 -13.06
C LYS A 107 -1.24 15.61 -13.07
N ASP A 108 -1.56 15.10 -14.24
CA ASP A 108 -2.61 14.10 -14.42
C ASP A 108 -2.25 12.78 -13.74
N ILE A 109 -1.02 12.29 -13.90
CA ILE A 109 -0.56 11.07 -13.26
C ILE A 109 -0.49 11.21 -11.73
N VAL A 110 0.08 12.32 -11.24
CA VAL A 110 0.22 12.55 -9.80
C VAL A 110 -1.16 12.62 -9.14
N ARG A 111 -2.13 13.31 -9.75
CA ARG A 111 -3.52 13.35 -9.25
C ARG A 111 -4.22 12.01 -9.30
N ARG A 112 -3.99 11.21 -10.33
CA ARG A 112 -4.60 9.88 -10.44
C ARG A 112 -4.01 8.90 -9.44
N ARG A 113 -2.68 8.90 -9.25
CA ARG A 113 -1.97 7.89 -8.45
C ARG A 113 -1.72 8.26 -7.00
N LEU A 114 -1.78 9.55 -6.62
CA LEU A 114 -1.48 10.00 -5.27
C LEU A 114 -2.72 10.62 -4.61
N LEU A 115 -3.12 10.03 -3.50
CA LEU A 115 -4.31 10.47 -2.77
C LEU A 115 -4.03 11.83 -2.11
N GLY A 116 -4.92 12.81 -2.34
CA GLY A 116 -4.78 14.16 -1.80
C GLY A 116 -3.72 15.02 -2.46
N ALA A 117 -3.18 14.62 -3.62
CA ALA A 117 -2.21 15.42 -4.36
C ALA A 117 -2.88 16.59 -5.08
N GLU A 118 -2.54 17.81 -4.68
CA GLU A 118 -3.05 19.05 -5.27
C GLU A 118 -1.92 19.97 -5.74
N VAL A 119 -2.10 20.53 -6.92
CA VAL A 119 -1.18 21.55 -7.46
C VAL A 119 -1.48 22.87 -6.76
N ILE A 120 -0.53 23.38 -5.99
CA ILE A 120 -0.68 24.65 -5.23
C ILE A 120 -0.04 25.84 -5.95
N GLU A 121 1.03 25.58 -6.71
CA GLU A 121 1.72 26.60 -7.48
C GLU A 121 2.20 26.01 -8.80
N GLU A 122 2.13 26.79 -9.87
CA GLU A 122 2.60 26.40 -11.19
C GLU A 122 3.12 27.64 -11.93
N ASP A 123 4.33 27.49 -12.48
CA ASP A 123 4.88 28.46 -13.44
C ASP A 123 5.52 27.74 -14.64
N VAL A 124 6.22 28.51 -15.49
CA VAL A 124 6.85 27.96 -16.71
C VAL A 124 7.95 26.95 -16.41
N ASN A 125 8.59 27.08 -15.25
CA ASN A 125 9.77 26.28 -14.86
C ASN A 125 9.53 25.40 -13.65
N SER A 126 8.38 25.51 -12.97
CA SER A 126 8.13 24.75 -11.76
C SER A 126 6.67 24.32 -11.58
N ILE A 127 6.49 23.23 -10.83
CA ILE A 127 5.19 22.76 -10.33
C ILE A 127 5.38 22.39 -8.87
N SER A 128 4.57 22.98 -7.98
CA SER A 128 4.52 22.61 -6.57
C SER A 128 3.25 21.81 -6.28
N ILE A 129 3.43 20.61 -5.74
CA ILE A 129 2.34 19.69 -5.36
C ILE A 129 2.36 19.51 -3.86
N GLN A 130 1.21 19.75 -3.22
CA GLN A 130 0.97 19.51 -1.82
C GLN A 130 0.10 18.26 -1.64
N PHE A 131 0.37 17.47 -0.59
CA PHE A 131 -0.36 16.26 -0.27
C PHE A 131 -1.30 16.55 0.91
N LEU A 132 -2.57 16.86 0.59
CA LEU A 132 -3.64 17.23 1.51
C LEU A 132 -4.42 15.96 1.88
N VAL A 133 -3.91 15.20 2.83
CA VAL A 133 -4.59 13.98 3.30
C VAL A 133 -4.92 14.13 4.78
N ASP A 134 -6.20 14.06 5.13
CA ASP A 134 -6.62 13.95 6.51
C ASP A 134 -6.54 12.49 6.96
N GLU A 135 -5.54 12.19 7.78
CA GLU A 135 -5.27 10.85 8.31
C GLU A 135 -6.41 10.33 9.21
N LYS A 136 -7.23 11.23 9.76
CA LYS A 136 -8.36 10.87 10.63
C LYS A 136 -9.59 10.42 9.85
N GLU A 137 -9.75 10.86 8.61
CA GLU A 137 -10.92 10.50 7.78
C GLU A 137 -10.76 9.14 7.11
N LEU A 138 -9.55 8.78 6.68
CA LEU A 138 -9.27 7.53 6.00
C LEU A 138 -8.28 6.66 6.78
N SER A 139 -8.81 5.77 7.63
CA SER A 139 -7.99 4.80 8.35
C SER A 139 -7.35 3.77 7.42
N ILE A 140 -6.23 3.16 7.84
CA ILE A 140 -5.53 2.10 7.09
C ILE A 140 -6.48 0.95 6.78
N LYS A 141 -7.28 0.52 7.74
CA LYS A 141 -8.28 -0.54 7.56
C LYS A 141 -9.33 -0.19 6.50
N LYS A 142 -9.82 1.06 6.48
CA LYS A 142 -10.73 1.53 5.44
C LYS A 142 -10.06 1.60 4.06
N ALA A 143 -8.80 2.05 4.01
CA ALA A 143 -8.03 2.12 2.78
C ALA A 143 -7.80 0.71 2.18
N ILE A 144 -7.41 -0.27 3.01
CA ILE A 144 -7.29 -1.69 2.63
C ILE A 144 -8.63 -2.22 2.10
N SER A 145 -9.74 -1.96 2.80
CA SER A 145 -11.06 -2.41 2.37
C SER A 145 -11.48 -1.82 1.02
N ARG A 146 -11.16 -0.54 0.76
CA ARG A 146 -11.45 0.10 -0.53
C ARG A 146 -10.58 -0.46 -1.65
N ALA A 147 -9.26 -0.57 -1.43
CA ALA A 147 -8.33 -1.18 -2.38
C ALA A 147 -8.77 -2.60 -2.76
N PHE A 148 -9.14 -3.40 -1.75
CA PHE A 148 -9.69 -4.74 -1.97
C PHE A 148 -10.96 -4.71 -2.83
N THR A 149 -11.92 -3.85 -2.51
CA THR A 149 -13.18 -3.78 -3.26
C THR A 149 -12.92 -3.49 -4.75
N ILE A 150 -12.00 -2.57 -5.05
CA ILE A 150 -11.64 -2.22 -6.42
C ILE A 150 -10.96 -3.41 -7.11
N SER A 151 -9.88 -3.96 -6.53
CA SER A 151 -9.12 -5.06 -7.13
C SER A 151 -9.95 -6.34 -7.28
N PHE A 152 -10.86 -6.63 -6.34
CA PHE A 152 -11.79 -7.76 -6.43
C PHE A 152 -12.79 -7.59 -7.57
N ASN A 153 -13.37 -6.40 -7.73
CA ASN A 153 -14.26 -6.11 -8.85
C ASN A 153 -13.50 -6.14 -10.18
N MET A 154 -12.29 -5.56 -10.26
CA MET A 154 -11.43 -5.66 -11.45
C MET A 154 -11.19 -7.11 -11.85
N LEU A 155 -10.88 -7.99 -10.88
CA LEU A 155 -10.65 -9.42 -11.15
C LEU A 155 -11.92 -10.11 -11.69
N LYS A 156 -13.08 -9.85 -11.08
CA LYS A 156 -14.36 -10.40 -11.56
C LYS A 156 -14.75 -9.86 -12.94
N ASP A 157 -14.65 -8.55 -13.11
CA ASP A 157 -14.99 -7.88 -14.37
C ASP A 157 -14.07 -8.35 -15.51
N SER A 158 -12.76 -8.64 -15.22
CA SER A 158 -11.83 -9.18 -16.22
C SER A 158 -12.20 -10.60 -16.68
N LEU A 159 -12.73 -11.43 -15.80
CA LEU A 159 -13.25 -12.75 -16.13
C LEU A 159 -14.58 -12.64 -16.90
N ASP A 160 -15.44 -11.70 -16.52
CA ASP A 160 -16.67 -11.39 -17.24
C ASP A 160 -16.39 -10.88 -18.66
N ALA A 161 -15.37 -10.04 -18.85
CA ALA A 161 -14.95 -9.56 -20.15
C ALA A 161 -14.51 -10.70 -21.08
N ILE A 162 -13.84 -11.74 -20.55
CA ILE A 162 -13.50 -12.95 -21.30
C ILE A 162 -14.77 -13.73 -21.68
N SER A 163 -15.66 -14.02 -20.72
CA SER A 163 -16.86 -14.83 -20.95
C SER A 163 -17.80 -14.18 -21.97
N LYS A 164 -18.05 -12.88 -21.81
CA LYS A 164 -18.98 -12.10 -22.64
C LYS A 164 -18.36 -11.53 -23.92
N SER A 165 -17.04 -11.63 -24.07
CA SER A 165 -16.26 -10.97 -25.13
C SER A 165 -16.47 -9.44 -25.14
N ASP A 166 -16.52 -8.83 -23.96
CA ASP A 166 -16.72 -7.40 -23.76
C ASP A 166 -15.37 -6.67 -23.64
N PHE A 167 -14.86 -6.21 -24.78
CA PHE A 167 -13.52 -5.59 -24.86
C PHE A 167 -13.52 -4.11 -24.44
N GLU A 168 -14.68 -3.45 -24.39
CA GLU A 168 -14.78 -2.10 -23.83
C GLU A 168 -14.66 -2.16 -22.30
N LEU A 169 -15.32 -3.11 -21.65
CA LEU A 169 -15.13 -3.38 -20.24
C LEU A 169 -13.65 -3.72 -19.93
N ALA A 170 -13.01 -4.52 -20.80
CA ALA A 170 -11.60 -4.87 -20.62
C ALA A 170 -10.68 -3.64 -20.62
N LYS A 171 -10.91 -2.65 -21.49
CA LYS A 171 -10.14 -1.38 -21.51
C LYS A 171 -10.38 -0.56 -20.23
N GLU A 172 -11.61 -0.46 -19.79
CA GLU A 172 -11.96 0.24 -18.56
C GLU A 172 -11.24 -0.35 -17.33
N ILE A 173 -11.14 -1.70 -17.26
CA ILE A 173 -10.43 -2.38 -16.16
C ILE A 173 -8.94 -2.03 -16.16
N VAL A 174 -8.30 -1.94 -17.32
CA VAL A 174 -6.88 -1.54 -17.42
C VAL A 174 -6.66 -0.12 -16.88
N GLU A 175 -7.61 0.78 -17.08
CA GLU A 175 -7.52 2.15 -16.56
C GLU A 175 -7.76 2.25 -15.05
N ARG A 176 -8.54 1.32 -14.47
CA ARG A 176 -8.82 1.28 -13.01
C ARG A 176 -7.61 0.86 -12.16
N ASP A 177 -6.54 0.37 -12.75
CA ASP A 177 -5.34 -0.07 -12.03
C ASP A 177 -4.73 1.06 -11.19
N ASP A 178 -4.67 2.27 -11.74
CA ASP A 178 -4.23 3.47 -11.02
C ASP A 178 -5.03 3.75 -9.72
N GLU A 179 -6.28 3.28 -9.61
CA GLU A 179 -7.09 3.46 -8.42
C GLU A 179 -6.65 2.53 -7.27
N VAL A 180 -6.24 1.30 -7.58
CA VAL A 180 -5.69 0.37 -6.58
C VAL A 180 -4.33 0.86 -6.11
N ASP A 181 -3.44 1.25 -7.04
CA ASP A 181 -2.15 1.88 -6.78
C ASP A 181 -2.27 3.05 -5.80
N ARG A 182 -3.25 3.91 -6.01
CA ARG A 182 -3.52 5.09 -5.19
C ARG A 182 -3.72 4.75 -3.71
N PHE A 183 -4.46 3.70 -3.41
CA PHE A 183 -4.65 3.24 -2.04
C PHE A 183 -3.40 2.55 -1.48
N PHE A 184 -2.69 1.77 -2.28
CA PHE A 184 -1.42 1.16 -1.85
C PHE A 184 -0.40 2.24 -1.46
N PHE A 185 -0.18 3.26 -2.29
CA PHE A 185 0.75 4.35 -1.96
C PHE A 185 0.32 5.13 -0.72
N TYR A 186 -0.98 5.33 -0.54
CA TYR A 186 -1.52 5.94 0.67
C TYR A 186 -1.21 5.11 1.92
N ILE A 187 -1.49 3.80 1.90
CA ILE A 187 -1.22 2.90 3.03
C ILE A 187 0.29 2.89 3.34
N ALA A 188 1.14 2.75 2.33
CA ALA A 188 2.59 2.80 2.49
C ALA A 188 3.07 4.11 3.13
N ARG A 189 2.49 5.25 2.72
CA ARG A 189 2.72 6.56 3.35
C ARG A 189 2.33 6.57 4.82
N GLN A 190 1.12 6.10 5.17
CA GLN A 190 0.65 6.08 6.54
C GLN A 190 1.54 5.21 7.45
N LEU A 191 1.95 4.04 6.96
CA LEU A 191 2.89 3.18 7.68
C LEU A 191 4.26 3.83 7.85
N THR A 192 4.75 4.58 6.88
CA THR A 192 6.02 5.32 7.00
C THR A 192 5.93 6.44 8.04
N ILE A 193 4.84 7.20 8.04
CA ILE A 193 4.61 8.28 9.02
C ILE A 193 4.47 7.68 10.44
N SER A 194 3.83 6.52 10.57
CA SER A 194 3.62 5.86 11.87
C SER A 194 4.92 5.45 12.58
N VAL A 195 6.04 5.34 11.86
CA VAL A 195 7.36 5.10 12.48
C VAL A 195 7.77 6.26 13.39
N THR A 196 7.37 7.48 13.05
CA THR A 196 7.66 8.69 13.83
C THR A 196 6.47 9.20 14.64
N SER A 197 5.24 8.78 14.29
CA SER A 197 3.99 9.17 14.93
C SER A 197 3.12 7.93 15.19
N VAL A 198 3.35 7.28 16.31
CA VAL A 198 2.69 5.99 16.67
C VAL A 198 1.16 6.12 16.75
N SER A 199 0.65 7.34 16.99
CA SER A 199 -0.80 7.60 17.13
C SER A 199 -1.67 7.13 15.95
N ILE A 200 -1.12 6.99 14.75
CA ILE A 200 -1.86 6.52 13.57
C ILE A 200 -2.24 5.04 13.74
N LEU A 201 -1.28 4.19 14.15
CA LEU A 201 -1.52 2.76 14.36
C LEU A 201 -2.34 2.50 15.62
N ASP A 202 -2.06 3.24 16.70
CA ASP A 202 -2.79 3.10 17.98
C ASP A 202 -4.28 3.36 17.81
N SER A 203 -4.66 4.32 16.96
CA SER A 203 -6.07 4.62 16.69
C SER A 203 -6.84 3.44 16.05
N GLU A 204 -6.13 2.49 15.45
CA GLU A 204 -6.67 1.30 14.80
C GLU A 204 -6.36 -0.01 15.56
N ASN A 205 -5.80 0.09 16.77
CA ASN A 205 -5.34 -1.03 17.59
C ASN A 205 -4.24 -1.88 16.92
N TYR A 206 -3.39 -1.25 16.12
CA TYR A 206 -2.18 -1.86 15.58
C TYR A 206 -0.93 -1.34 16.32
N ASN A 207 0.09 -2.15 16.37
CA ASN A 207 1.42 -1.75 16.85
C ASN A 207 2.42 -1.68 15.68
N LEU A 208 3.57 -1.05 15.91
CA LEU A 208 4.58 -0.83 14.88
C LEU A 208 5.13 -2.16 14.30
N THR A 209 5.18 -3.25 15.08
CA THR A 209 5.67 -4.55 14.60
C THR A 209 4.74 -5.19 13.57
N GLN A 210 3.47 -4.81 13.55
CA GLN A 210 2.46 -5.28 12.58
C GLN A 210 2.50 -4.53 11.26
N SER A 211 3.22 -3.40 11.18
CA SER A 211 3.30 -2.57 9.96
C SER A 211 3.83 -3.34 8.74
N VAL A 212 4.75 -4.29 8.96
CA VAL A 212 5.33 -5.11 7.88
C VAL A 212 4.26 -6.01 7.25
N ASP A 213 3.40 -6.61 8.09
CA ASP A 213 2.33 -7.50 7.60
C ASP A 213 1.24 -6.68 6.91
N ILE A 214 0.88 -5.53 7.47
CA ILE A 214 -0.09 -4.60 6.86
C ILE A 214 0.40 -4.15 5.48
N TYR A 215 1.71 -3.80 5.37
CA TYR A 215 2.32 -3.45 4.08
C TYR A 215 2.28 -4.63 3.10
N SER A 216 2.58 -5.85 3.56
CA SER A 216 2.51 -7.07 2.74
C SER A 216 1.10 -7.32 2.19
N VAL A 217 0.07 -7.18 3.03
CA VAL A 217 -1.33 -7.29 2.62
C VAL A 217 -1.70 -6.22 1.59
N ALA A 218 -1.34 -4.96 1.84
CA ALA A 218 -1.61 -3.86 0.90
C ALA A 218 -0.92 -4.10 -0.45
N LYS A 219 0.33 -4.60 -0.45
CA LYS A 219 1.07 -4.93 -1.68
C LYS A 219 0.49 -6.15 -2.40
N ALA A 220 -0.03 -7.14 -1.68
CA ALA A 220 -0.72 -8.28 -2.27
C ALA A 220 -2.00 -7.83 -3.00
N ILE A 221 -2.77 -6.89 -2.42
CA ILE A 221 -3.98 -6.32 -3.03
C ILE A 221 -3.65 -5.57 -4.33
N GLU A 222 -2.60 -4.73 -4.32
CA GLU A 222 -2.16 -4.01 -5.54
C GLU A 222 -1.76 -5.01 -6.62
N ARG A 223 -0.98 -6.03 -6.30
CA ARG A 223 -0.61 -7.07 -7.28
C ARG A 223 -1.80 -7.84 -7.83
N VAL A 224 -2.87 -8.02 -7.06
CA VAL A 224 -4.12 -8.60 -7.60
C VAL A 224 -4.74 -7.66 -8.63
N GLY A 225 -4.72 -6.34 -8.41
CA GLY A 225 -5.10 -5.33 -9.40
C GLY A 225 -4.28 -5.44 -10.69
N ASP A 226 -2.93 -5.45 -10.58
CA ASP A 226 -2.02 -5.65 -11.72
C ASP A 226 -2.38 -6.90 -12.55
N HIS A 227 -2.67 -8.02 -11.86
CA HIS A 227 -3.03 -9.26 -12.55
C HIS A 227 -4.43 -9.21 -13.16
N ALA A 228 -5.39 -8.54 -12.53
CA ALA A 228 -6.73 -8.33 -13.10
C ALA A 228 -6.66 -7.47 -14.38
N SER A 229 -5.88 -6.39 -14.35
CA SER A 229 -5.57 -5.55 -15.51
C SER A 229 -4.93 -6.35 -16.64
N ARG A 230 -3.95 -7.22 -16.32
CA ARG A 230 -3.31 -8.11 -17.30
C ARG A 230 -4.28 -9.14 -17.88
N ILE A 231 -5.17 -9.73 -17.09
CA ILE A 231 -6.21 -10.66 -17.56
C ILE A 231 -7.14 -9.94 -18.52
N ALA A 232 -7.58 -8.72 -18.19
CA ALA A 232 -8.42 -7.90 -19.04
C ALA A 232 -7.75 -7.60 -20.38
N ALA A 233 -6.47 -7.21 -20.38
CA ALA A 233 -5.71 -6.93 -21.61
C ALA A 233 -5.58 -8.14 -22.55
N LEU A 234 -5.70 -9.37 -22.04
CA LEU A 234 -5.63 -10.60 -22.80
C LEU A 234 -7.01 -11.15 -23.20
N SER A 235 -8.10 -10.50 -22.80
CA SER A 235 -9.48 -11.02 -22.94
C SER A 235 -9.87 -11.31 -24.39
N GLU A 236 -9.42 -10.49 -25.35
CA GLU A 236 -9.75 -10.68 -26.76
C GLU A 236 -9.23 -12.02 -27.34
N ASP A 237 -7.98 -12.38 -27.02
CA ASP A 237 -7.41 -13.65 -27.49
C ASP A 237 -8.00 -14.83 -26.72
N VAL A 238 -8.15 -14.69 -25.40
CA VAL A 238 -8.66 -15.75 -24.51
C VAL A 238 -10.13 -16.07 -24.78
N SER A 239 -10.94 -15.08 -25.17
CA SER A 239 -12.36 -15.29 -25.51
C SER A 239 -12.59 -16.24 -26.71
N LYS A 240 -11.56 -16.43 -27.56
CA LYS A 240 -11.56 -17.34 -28.71
C LYS A 240 -11.25 -18.79 -28.31
N SER A 241 -10.80 -19.03 -27.06
CA SER A 241 -10.48 -20.40 -26.60
C SER A 241 -11.74 -21.21 -26.34
N SER A 242 -11.72 -22.49 -26.73
CA SER A 242 -12.78 -23.46 -26.44
C SER A 242 -12.94 -23.74 -24.93
N ASN A 243 -11.90 -23.47 -24.15
CA ASN A 243 -11.87 -23.73 -22.70
C ASN A 243 -12.15 -22.46 -21.87
N LYS A 244 -12.64 -21.37 -22.48
CA LYS A 244 -12.82 -20.08 -21.78
C LYS A 244 -13.75 -20.16 -20.57
N GLU A 245 -14.86 -20.91 -20.67
CA GLU A 245 -15.85 -20.99 -19.59
C GLU A 245 -15.30 -21.74 -18.37
N ASP A 246 -14.53 -22.81 -18.59
CA ASP A 246 -13.86 -23.53 -17.50
C ASP A 246 -12.79 -22.66 -16.83
N LEU A 247 -12.03 -21.90 -17.63
CA LEU A 247 -11.05 -20.93 -17.13
C LEU A 247 -11.71 -19.84 -16.29
N VAL A 248 -12.82 -19.28 -16.75
CA VAL A 248 -13.60 -18.25 -16.03
C VAL A 248 -14.14 -18.83 -14.72
N SER A 249 -14.73 -20.04 -14.74
CA SER A 249 -15.23 -20.71 -13.53
C SER A 249 -14.13 -20.92 -12.48
N LEU A 250 -12.95 -21.36 -12.93
CA LEU A 250 -11.79 -21.52 -12.04
C LEU A 250 -11.31 -20.16 -11.50
N GLY A 251 -11.27 -19.13 -12.34
CA GLY A 251 -10.94 -17.76 -11.95
C GLY A 251 -11.89 -17.20 -10.89
N LEU A 252 -13.19 -17.41 -11.04
CA LEU A 252 -14.18 -17.00 -10.04
C LEU A 252 -13.99 -17.72 -8.69
N SER A 253 -13.62 -19.01 -8.71
CA SER A 253 -13.29 -19.75 -7.48
C SER A 253 -12.06 -19.15 -6.78
N ILE A 254 -11.07 -18.70 -7.54
CA ILE A 254 -9.87 -18.03 -7.00
C ILE A 254 -10.24 -16.65 -6.45
N ALA A 255 -11.11 -15.90 -7.11
CA ALA A 255 -11.61 -14.63 -6.60
C ALA A 255 -12.33 -14.77 -5.25
N GLU A 256 -13.13 -15.83 -5.06
CA GLU A 256 -13.77 -16.10 -3.76
C GLU A 256 -12.73 -16.46 -2.68
N ASN A 257 -11.65 -17.20 -2.99
CA ASN A 257 -10.56 -17.45 -2.04
C ASN A 257 -9.85 -16.14 -1.66
N TYR A 258 -9.61 -15.23 -2.61
CA TYR A 258 -9.07 -13.90 -2.34
C TYR A 258 -9.97 -13.10 -1.39
N LYS A 259 -11.28 -13.11 -1.62
CA LYS A 259 -12.26 -12.47 -0.74
C LYS A 259 -12.27 -13.07 0.66
N LEU A 260 -12.18 -14.39 0.79
CA LEU A 260 -12.08 -15.07 2.08
C LEU A 260 -10.81 -14.68 2.84
N ALA A 261 -9.66 -14.56 2.15
CA ALA A 261 -8.40 -14.15 2.75
C ALA A 261 -8.48 -12.72 3.32
N ILE A 262 -9.03 -11.76 2.56
CA ILE A 262 -9.20 -10.37 3.04
C ILE A 262 -10.22 -10.31 4.18
N ASN A 263 -11.32 -11.06 4.11
CA ASN A 263 -12.29 -11.11 5.21
C ASN A 263 -11.67 -11.70 6.48
N ALA A 264 -10.80 -12.71 6.35
CA ALA A 264 -10.06 -13.27 7.47
C ALA A 264 -9.12 -12.21 8.09
N PHE A 265 -8.41 -11.46 7.26
CA PHE A 265 -7.53 -10.37 7.70
C PHE A 265 -8.30 -9.27 8.44
N LEU A 266 -9.36 -8.73 7.85
CA LEU A 266 -10.14 -7.62 8.41
C LEU A 266 -10.84 -7.98 9.73
N ASN A 267 -11.16 -9.27 9.94
CA ASN A 267 -11.90 -9.75 11.10
C ASN A 267 -11.07 -10.65 12.04
N GLY A 268 -9.76 -10.79 11.81
CA GLY A 268 -8.87 -11.58 12.65
C GLY A 268 -9.23 -13.09 12.72
N ARG A 269 -9.65 -13.69 11.58
CA ARG A 269 -10.13 -15.07 11.53
C ARG A 269 -9.01 -16.05 11.18
N LYS A 270 -8.28 -16.46 12.21
CA LYS A 270 -7.16 -17.41 12.11
C LYS A 270 -7.57 -18.78 11.55
N ASP A 271 -8.77 -19.25 11.89
CA ASP A 271 -9.33 -20.51 11.40
C ASP A 271 -9.47 -20.54 9.87
N ILE A 272 -10.02 -19.48 9.30
CA ILE A 272 -10.15 -19.32 7.84
C ILE A 272 -8.77 -19.24 7.18
N SER A 273 -7.82 -18.53 7.77
CA SER A 273 -6.47 -18.38 7.25
C SER A 273 -5.75 -19.75 7.17
N HIS A 274 -5.81 -20.57 8.21
CA HIS A 274 -5.22 -21.92 8.18
C HIS A 274 -5.83 -22.81 7.10
N ASN A 275 -7.15 -22.75 6.89
CA ASN A 275 -7.82 -23.53 5.87
C ASN A 275 -7.38 -23.13 4.46
N LEU A 276 -7.28 -21.81 4.19
CA LEU A 276 -6.82 -21.30 2.89
C LEU A 276 -5.38 -21.70 2.56
N ILE A 277 -4.47 -21.65 3.54
CA ILE A 277 -3.07 -22.04 3.36
C ILE A 277 -2.93 -23.55 3.11
N SER A 278 -3.76 -24.34 3.76
CA SER A 278 -3.70 -25.82 3.65
C SER A 278 -4.34 -26.36 2.37
N ASP A 279 -5.22 -25.59 1.71
CA ASP A 279 -5.92 -26.03 0.50
C ASP A 279 -5.07 -25.80 -0.76
N ASN A 280 -4.49 -26.87 -1.28
CA ASN A 280 -3.72 -26.87 -2.53
C ASN A 280 -4.56 -27.25 -3.76
N SER A 281 -5.86 -27.47 -3.63
CA SER A 281 -6.73 -27.96 -4.70
C SER A 281 -6.77 -27.02 -5.93
N ILE A 282 -6.74 -25.70 -5.70
CA ILE A 282 -6.70 -24.67 -6.74
C ILE A 282 -5.45 -24.81 -7.63
N PHE A 283 -4.30 -25.10 -7.06
CA PHE A 283 -3.05 -25.25 -7.84
C PHE A 283 -3.06 -26.50 -8.71
N SER A 284 -3.69 -27.58 -8.26
CA SER A 284 -3.90 -28.78 -9.06
C SER A 284 -4.83 -28.50 -10.25
N LYS A 285 -5.97 -27.85 -10.00
CA LYS A 285 -6.92 -27.45 -11.06
C LYS A 285 -6.28 -26.52 -12.11
N LEU A 286 -5.43 -25.55 -11.68
CA LEU A 286 -4.71 -24.68 -12.59
C LEU A 286 -3.70 -25.45 -13.47
N ARG A 287 -3.08 -26.52 -12.95
CA ARG A 287 -2.19 -27.38 -13.72
C ARG A 287 -2.99 -28.19 -14.75
N GLU A 288 -4.08 -28.81 -14.32
CA GLU A 288 -4.98 -29.58 -15.21
C GLU A 288 -5.53 -28.70 -16.34
N MET A 289 -5.94 -27.46 -16.02
CA MET A 289 -6.38 -26.49 -17.02
C MET A 289 -5.27 -26.17 -18.04
N GLN A 290 -4.03 -25.97 -17.58
CA GLN A 290 -2.89 -25.71 -18.47
C GLN A 290 -2.64 -26.90 -19.44
N GLU A 291 -2.70 -28.12 -18.94
CA GLU A 291 -2.54 -29.32 -19.76
C GLU A 291 -3.70 -29.49 -20.76
N MET A 292 -4.93 -29.18 -20.34
CA MET A 292 -6.11 -29.23 -21.21
C MET A 292 -5.98 -28.24 -22.38
N VAL A 293 -5.60 -27.01 -22.12
CA VAL A 293 -5.42 -25.97 -23.14
C VAL A 293 -4.37 -26.36 -24.18
N ILE A 294 -3.22 -26.89 -23.74
CA ILE A 294 -2.15 -27.33 -24.62
C ILE A 294 -2.62 -28.47 -25.55
N LYS A 295 -3.54 -29.32 -25.08
CA LYS A 295 -4.03 -30.48 -25.88
C LYS A 295 -5.20 -30.14 -26.80
N SER A 296 -5.99 -29.08 -26.49
CA SER A 296 -7.27 -28.81 -27.17
C SER A 296 -7.27 -27.57 -28.06
N VAL A 297 -6.22 -26.76 -28.02
CA VAL A 297 -6.11 -25.52 -28.80
C VAL A 297 -4.91 -25.60 -29.72
N ASP A 298 -5.12 -25.35 -31.02
CA ASP A 298 -4.05 -25.40 -32.04
C ASP A 298 -3.37 -24.05 -32.27
N ASP A 299 -4.06 -22.94 -31.99
CA ASP A 299 -3.53 -21.58 -32.17
C ASP A 299 -2.54 -21.22 -31.08
N SER A 300 -1.26 -21.05 -31.45
CA SER A 300 -0.18 -20.74 -30.55
C SER A 300 -0.37 -19.39 -29.81
N LYS A 301 -1.02 -18.42 -30.45
CA LYS A 301 -1.31 -17.12 -29.83
C LYS A 301 -2.35 -17.26 -28.70
N ILE A 302 -3.40 -18.05 -28.97
CA ILE A 302 -4.44 -18.33 -27.96
C ILE A 302 -3.84 -19.12 -26.79
N ILE A 303 -3.04 -20.18 -27.10
CA ILE A 303 -2.35 -20.96 -26.06
C ILE A 303 -1.50 -20.04 -25.15
N THR A 304 -0.73 -19.14 -25.77
CA THR A 304 0.12 -18.21 -25.01
C THR A 304 -0.71 -17.29 -24.13
N SER A 305 -1.76 -16.67 -24.67
CA SER A 305 -2.62 -15.74 -23.94
C SER A 305 -3.35 -16.42 -22.78
N VAL A 306 -3.91 -17.63 -23.00
CA VAL A 306 -4.54 -18.43 -21.95
C VAL A 306 -3.53 -18.85 -20.89
N SER A 307 -2.31 -19.25 -21.27
CA SER A 307 -1.25 -19.60 -20.33
C SER A 307 -0.84 -18.42 -19.45
N MET A 308 -0.81 -17.20 -20.01
CA MET A 308 -0.54 -15.97 -19.24
C MET A 308 -1.67 -15.63 -18.27
N VAL A 309 -2.93 -15.90 -18.63
CA VAL A 309 -4.07 -15.74 -17.71
C VAL A 309 -4.00 -16.79 -16.60
N ILE A 310 -3.71 -18.06 -16.91
CA ILE A 310 -3.52 -19.10 -15.88
C ILE A 310 -2.38 -18.73 -14.92
N ASP A 311 -1.28 -18.17 -15.40
CA ASP A 311 -0.20 -17.69 -14.53
C ASP A 311 -0.66 -16.53 -13.64
N SER A 312 -1.43 -15.58 -14.19
CA SER A 312 -2.02 -14.48 -13.42
C SER A 312 -2.95 -15.00 -12.31
N LEU A 313 -3.84 -15.94 -12.63
CA LEU A 313 -4.73 -16.58 -11.65
C LEU A 313 -3.95 -17.36 -10.57
N ARG A 314 -2.86 -18.04 -10.97
CA ARG A 314 -1.96 -18.71 -10.01
C ARG A 314 -1.30 -17.71 -9.04
N ARG A 315 -0.94 -16.53 -9.53
CA ARG A 315 -0.39 -15.45 -8.69
C ARG A 315 -1.43 -14.93 -7.71
N VAL A 316 -2.66 -14.68 -8.18
CA VAL A 316 -3.78 -14.26 -7.29
C VAL A 316 -4.03 -15.29 -6.18
N ALA A 317 -4.03 -16.60 -6.51
CA ALA A 317 -4.18 -17.65 -5.51
C ALA A 317 -3.05 -17.64 -4.47
N ARG A 318 -1.79 -17.38 -4.88
CA ARG A 318 -0.66 -17.24 -3.95
C ARG A 318 -0.78 -16.01 -3.07
N TYR A 319 -1.16 -14.86 -3.63
CA TYR A 319 -1.39 -13.64 -2.83
C TYR A 319 -2.51 -13.81 -1.81
N SER A 320 -3.52 -14.64 -2.10
CA SER A 320 -4.54 -15.01 -1.13
C SER A 320 -3.94 -15.79 0.05
N SER A 321 -3.00 -16.70 -0.22
CA SER A 321 -2.26 -17.42 0.83
C SER A 321 -1.34 -16.48 1.61
N ASP A 322 -0.62 -15.58 0.94
CA ASP A 322 0.26 -14.59 1.59
C ASP A 322 -0.53 -13.68 2.56
N ILE A 323 -1.75 -13.27 2.17
CA ILE A 323 -2.66 -12.49 3.03
C ILE A 323 -3.12 -13.32 4.23
N ALA A 324 -3.40 -14.59 4.03
CA ALA A 324 -3.80 -15.51 5.11
C ALA A 324 -2.63 -15.73 6.10
N GLU A 325 -1.40 -15.88 5.64
CA GLU A 325 -0.19 -15.94 6.47
C GLU A 325 0.01 -14.64 7.25
N ALA A 326 -0.04 -13.48 6.59
CA ALA A 326 0.06 -12.19 7.25
C ALA A 326 -1.02 -11.98 8.32
N THR A 327 -2.21 -12.55 8.15
CA THR A 327 -3.28 -12.54 9.17
C THR A 327 -2.85 -13.27 10.43
N ILE A 328 -2.23 -14.44 10.29
CA ILE A 328 -1.74 -15.23 11.43
C ILE A 328 -0.62 -14.49 12.14
N ASP A 329 0.30 -13.89 11.38
CA ASP A 329 1.44 -13.15 11.91
C ASP A 329 1.01 -11.89 12.69
N ILE A 330 0.04 -11.12 12.16
CA ILE A 330 -0.54 -9.95 12.86
C ILE A 330 -1.17 -10.36 14.20
N LEU A 331 -1.92 -11.47 14.21
CA LEU A 331 -2.56 -11.96 15.43
C LEU A 331 -1.53 -12.47 16.46
N ALA A 332 -0.43 -13.05 16.01
CA ALA A 332 0.67 -13.46 16.88
C ALA A 332 1.43 -12.27 17.50
N LYS A 333 1.50 -11.14 16.78
CA LYS A 333 2.14 -9.89 17.22
C LYS A 333 1.22 -8.99 18.05
N SER A 334 -0.08 -9.31 18.16
CA SER A 334 -1.02 -8.57 19.01
C SER A 334 -0.65 -8.76 20.47
N ILE A 335 -0.34 -7.66 21.15
CA ILE A 335 -0.08 -7.66 22.59
C ILE A 335 -1.44 -7.81 23.28
N LYS A 336 -1.59 -8.84 24.11
CA LYS A 336 -2.77 -9.04 24.94
C LYS A 336 -2.78 -8.07 26.13
#